data_9350db457cbb230fedb1afd0fe3175d5
#
_entry.id   9350db457cbb230fedb1afd0fe3175d5
#
_cell.length_a   1.000
_cell.length_b   1.000
_cell.length_c   1.000
_cell.angle_alpha   90.00
_cell.angle_beta   90.00
_cell.angle_gamma   90.00
#
_symmetry.space_group_name_H-M   'P 1'
#
loop_
_entity.id
_entity.type
_entity.pdbx_description
1 polymer ?
#
loop_
_entity_poly.entity_id
_entity_poly.type
_entity_poly.pdbx_seq_one_letter_code
_entity_poly.pdbx_strand_id
1 'polypeptide(L)'
;LLGKPPYVCNGCPKRNRSCTLQKHLYDPVSAQKQYQEKLSEARSGIFLTEDEIVHLNGIVSPLLKKKQSLHHICVNHPDSVMVSESTMYRLIDYGLFDAKNIDLPRKVRYARRKKKKVYKVDKSCRLGRTYADYQLYIREHPDLPVTQIDSVEGRKGGKVLLTIHFVKAEFMLAYLRDHNDSQSVIDVFEQLYFELRPDRFMSLMPVLLGDNGSEFSNPKALESDRQGNHRTKVFYCDTSAPHQKGSAERNHEFIRMFIPKGTPMDDFSQDDVTLSPSVFKKEGEQK
;
A
#
# COMPACT_ATOMS: atom_id res chain seq x y z
N LEU A 1 34.04 -47.91 19.85
CA LEU A 1 33.32 -46.65 19.55
C LEU A 1 32.15 -46.88 18.58
N LEU A 2 32.27 -47.78 17.61
CA LEU A 2 31.16 -48.12 16.70
C LEU A 2 30.05 -48.95 17.36
N GLY A 3 30.26 -49.50 18.56
CA GLY A 3 29.25 -50.21 19.34
C GLY A 3 28.43 -49.35 20.29
N LYS A 4 28.62 -48.01 20.32
CA LYS A 4 27.92 -47.05 21.17
C LYS A 4 27.49 -45.82 20.36
N PRO A 5 26.30 -45.27 20.61
CA PRO A 5 25.92 -44.00 19.98
C PRO A 5 26.98 -42.91 20.28
N PRO A 6 27.27 -42.06 19.33
CA PRO A 6 26.67 -41.87 18.00
C PRO A 6 27.25 -42.77 16.87
N TYR A 7 27.88 -43.89 17.16
CA TYR A 7 28.42 -44.86 16.17
C TYR A 7 29.41 -44.26 15.15
N VAL A 8 30.22 -43.33 15.61
CA VAL A 8 31.17 -42.57 14.76
C VAL A 8 32.60 -42.62 15.31
N CYS A 9 33.53 -42.36 14.41
CA CYS A 9 34.99 -42.46 14.74
C CYS A 9 35.56 -41.15 15.28
N ASN A 10 34.80 -40.14 15.62
CA ASN A 10 35.29 -38.81 16.02
C ASN A 10 36.28 -38.87 17.19
N GLY A 11 36.02 -39.64 18.21
CA GLY A 11 36.88 -39.78 19.40
C GLY A 11 37.73 -41.04 19.41
N CYS A 12 37.90 -41.76 18.31
CA CYS A 12 38.61 -43.02 18.27
C CYS A 12 40.11 -42.81 18.16
N PRO A 13 40.93 -43.29 19.13
CA PRO A 13 42.40 -43.15 19.08
C PRO A 13 43.05 -43.91 17.93
N LYS A 14 42.40 -44.97 17.42
CA LYS A 14 42.90 -45.78 16.28
C LYS A 14 42.51 -45.19 14.91
N ARG A 15 41.75 -44.10 14.87
CA ARG A 15 41.23 -43.50 13.63
C ARG A 15 42.32 -43.26 12.57
N ASN A 16 43.49 -42.76 12.99
CA ASN A 16 44.52 -42.30 12.05
C ASN A 16 45.71 -43.28 11.89
N ARG A 17 45.78 -44.36 12.70
CA ARG A 17 47.00 -45.19 12.76
C ARG A 17 46.83 -46.65 12.36
N SER A 18 45.79 -47.34 12.78
CA SER A 18 45.70 -48.79 12.64
C SER A 18 44.31 -49.33 12.32
N CYS A 19 43.32 -48.50 12.08
CA CYS A 19 41.97 -48.97 11.78
C CYS A 19 41.77 -49.15 10.29
N THR A 20 41.47 -50.39 9.87
CA THR A 20 41.16 -50.76 8.49
C THR A 20 39.69 -50.71 8.14
N LEU A 21 38.83 -50.44 9.13
CA LEU A 21 37.39 -50.35 8.94
C LEU A 21 37.00 -49.02 8.30
N GLN A 22 35.83 -49.06 7.60
CA GLN A 22 35.24 -47.81 7.08
C GLN A 22 35.00 -46.81 8.19
N LYS A 23 35.48 -45.59 8.00
CA LYS A 23 35.42 -44.54 9.01
C LYS A 23 34.11 -43.76 8.90
N HIS A 24 33.41 -43.63 10.01
CA HIS A 24 32.22 -42.84 10.13
C HIS A 24 32.50 -41.61 10.98
N LEU A 25 32.39 -40.44 10.38
CA LEU A 25 32.60 -39.15 11.06
C LEU A 25 31.29 -38.42 11.22
N TYR A 26 31.04 -37.91 12.41
CA TYR A 26 29.91 -37.02 12.63
C TYR A 26 30.33 -35.58 12.37
N ASP A 27 29.68 -34.93 11.45
CA ASP A 27 29.80 -33.51 11.20
C ASP A 27 28.46 -32.83 11.58
N PRO A 28 28.43 -31.99 12.65
CA PRO A 28 27.22 -31.35 13.12
C PRO A 28 26.62 -30.41 12.09
N VAL A 29 27.43 -29.78 11.23
CA VAL A 29 26.92 -28.86 10.20
C VAL A 29 26.19 -29.63 9.13
N SER A 30 26.79 -30.73 8.62
CA SER A 30 26.13 -31.60 7.65
C SER A 30 24.86 -32.26 8.22
N ALA A 31 24.91 -32.70 9.48
CA ALA A 31 23.79 -33.33 10.15
C ALA A 31 22.59 -32.32 10.29
N GLN A 32 22.91 -31.09 10.69
CA GLN A 32 21.90 -30.03 10.79
C GLN A 32 21.30 -29.67 9.42
N LYS A 33 22.14 -29.60 8.39
CA LYS A 33 21.68 -29.35 7.03
C LYS A 33 20.73 -30.44 6.54
N GLN A 34 21.12 -31.71 6.68
CA GLN A 34 20.26 -32.85 6.31
C GLN A 34 18.96 -32.88 7.10
N TYR A 35 18.98 -32.53 8.38
CA TYR A 35 17.77 -32.42 9.18
C TYR A 35 16.82 -31.36 8.65
N GLN A 36 17.37 -30.17 8.33
CA GLN A 36 16.56 -29.07 7.76
C GLN A 36 16.03 -29.42 6.37
N GLU A 37 16.83 -30.07 5.53
CA GLU A 37 16.38 -30.55 4.22
C GLU A 37 15.23 -31.55 4.36
N LYS A 38 15.33 -32.54 5.23
CA LYS A 38 14.24 -33.50 5.49
C LYS A 38 12.98 -32.83 6.03
N LEU A 39 13.10 -31.84 6.93
CA LEU A 39 11.95 -31.09 7.43
C LEU A 39 11.29 -30.26 6.32
N SER A 40 12.10 -29.69 5.43
CA SER A 40 11.60 -28.92 4.29
C SER A 40 10.89 -29.83 3.28
N GLU A 41 11.50 -30.98 2.95
CA GLU A 41 10.92 -31.98 2.06
C GLU A 41 9.61 -32.55 2.61
N ALA A 42 9.56 -32.89 3.90
CA ALA A 42 8.37 -33.41 4.56
C ALA A 42 7.21 -32.40 4.59
N ARG A 43 7.51 -31.10 4.50
CA ARG A 43 6.53 -30.01 4.45
C ARG A 43 6.30 -29.48 3.05
N SER A 44 7.03 -29.99 2.06
CA SER A 44 6.85 -29.65 0.65
C SER A 44 5.68 -30.45 0.05
N GLY A 45 5.11 -29.90 -0.99
CA GLY A 45 3.99 -30.55 -1.69
C GLY A 45 2.65 -29.88 -1.44
N ILE A 46 1.64 -30.41 -2.07
CA ILE A 46 0.25 -29.93 -2.02
C ILE A 46 -0.55 -31.05 -1.37
N PHE A 47 -1.15 -30.74 -0.21
CA PHE A 47 -1.97 -31.68 0.56
C PHE A 47 -3.48 -31.57 0.26
N LEU A 48 -3.82 -31.00 -0.90
CA LEU A 48 -5.17 -30.80 -1.37
C LEU A 48 -5.45 -31.72 -2.56
N THR A 49 -6.68 -32.21 -2.64
CA THR A 49 -7.20 -32.94 -3.79
C THR A 49 -7.43 -31.99 -4.96
N GLU A 50 -7.54 -32.53 -6.18
CA GLU A 50 -7.87 -31.75 -7.37
C GLU A 50 -9.21 -31.01 -7.22
N ASP A 51 -10.22 -31.67 -6.66
CA ASP A 51 -11.55 -31.08 -6.44
C ASP A 51 -11.52 -29.90 -5.47
N GLU A 52 -10.73 -30.01 -4.40
CA GLU A 52 -10.53 -28.91 -3.45
C GLU A 52 -9.80 -27.72 -4.11
N ILE A 53 -8.81 -27.99 -4.96
CA ILE A 53 -8.10 -26.94 -5.70
C ILE A 53 -9.05 -26.25 -6.69
N VAL A 54 -9.87 -27.01 -7.43
CA VAL A 54 -10.87 -26.46 -8.35
C VAL A 54 -11.89 -25.61 -7.60
N HIS A 55 -12.37 -26.09 -6.45
CA HIS A 55 -13.30 -25.35 -5.61
C HIS A 55 -12.69 -24.00 -5.13
N LEU A 56 -11.49 -24.05 -4.57
CA LEU A 56 -10.77 -22.84 -4.13
C LEU A 56 -10.49 -21.88 -5.30
N ASN A 57 -10.10 -22.39 -6.44
CA ASN A 57 -9.87 -21.58 -7.64
C ASN A 57 -11.14 -20.85 -8.08
N GLY A 58 -12.28 -21.51 -8.04
CA GLY A 58 -13.57 -20.92 -8.38
C GLY A 58 -13.96 -19.73 -7.51
N ILE A 59 -13.55 -19.73 -6.25
CA ILE A 59 -13.81 -18.64 -5.30
C ILE A 59 -12.72 -17.56 -5.39
N VAL A 60 -11.47 -17.96 -5.29
CA VAL A 60 -10.35 -17.05 -5.08
C VAL A 60 -9.97 -16.29 -6.35
N SER A 61 -9.94 -16.95 -7.51
CA SER A 61 -9.47 -16.33 -8.76
C SER A 61 -10.33 -15.17 -9.23
N PRO A 62 -11.68 -15.24 -9.23
CA PRO A 62 -12.52 -14.09 -9.60
C PRO A 62 -12.34 -12.89 -8.68
N LEU A 63 -12.19 -13.15 -7.36
CA LEU A 63 -12.03 -12.10 -6.37
C LEU A 63 -10.65 -11.42 -6.46
N LEU A 64 -9.58 -12.19 -6.69
CA LEU A 64 -8.24 -11.63 -6.96
C LEU A 64 -8.20 -10.78 -8.24
N LYS A 65 -8.88 -11.22 -9.31
CA LYS A 65 -9.00 -10.44 -10.55
C LYS A 65 -9.75 -9.12 -10.32
N LYS A 66 -10.66 -9.08 -9.33
CA LYS A 66 -11.31 -7.84 -8.83
C LYS A 66 -10.43 -7.04 -7.87
N LYS A 67 -9.14 -7.40 -7.72
CA LYS A 67 -8.14 -6.71 -6.88
C LYS A 67 -8.39 -6.82 -5.37
N GLN A 68 -9.14 -7.79 -4.92
CA GLN A 68 -9.24 -8.10 -3.49
C GLN A 68 -7.95 -8.79 -3.02
N SER A 69 -7.52 -8.51 -1.78
CA SER A 69 -6.37 -9.18 -1.18
C SER A 69 -6.72 -10.60 -0.74
N LEU A 70 -5.73 -11.50 -0.68
CA LEU A 70 -5.96 -12.85 -0.13
C LEU A 70 -6.44 -12.80 1.32
N HIS A 71 -5.91 -11.87 2.12
CA HIS A 71 -6.37 -11.66 3.48
C HIS A 71 -7.88 -11.34 3.53
N HIS A 72 -8.32 -10.39 2.72
CA HIS A 72 -9.73 -10.02 2.63
C HIS A 72 -10.63 -11.20 2.22
N ILE A 73 -10.15 -11.99 1.26
CA ILE A 73 -10.88 -13.19 0.80
C ILE A 73 -11.00 -14.21 1.94
N CYS A 74 -9.92 -14.48 2.69
CA CYS A 74 -9.94 -15.40 3.83
C CYS A 74 -10.91 -14.95 4.93
N VAL A 75 -10.90 -13.66 5.26
CA VAL A 75 -11.74 -13.11 6.33
C VAL A 75 -13.22 -13.15 5.96
N ASN A 76 -13.57 -12.87 4.70
CA ASN A 76 -14.97 -12.82 4.26
C ASN A 76 -15.55 -14.17 3.84
N HIS A 77 -14.71 -15.17 3.61
CA HIS A 77 -15.14 -16.51 3.19
C HIS A 77 -14.53 -17.63 4.07
N PRO A 78 -14.60 -17.54 5.42
CA PRO A 78 -13.91 -18.49 6.31
C PRO A 78 -14.40 -19.92 6.15
N ASP A 79 -15.70 -20.11 5.89
CA ASP A 79 -16.31 -21.44 5.74
C ASP A 79 -15.99 -22.09 4.39
N SER A 80 -15.66 -21.31 3.38
CA SER A 80 -15.40 -21.79 2.02
C SER A 80 -13.90 -21.89 1.72
N VAL A 81 -13.08 -21.12 2.44
CA VAL A 81 -11.62 -21.10 2.30
C VAL A 81 -11.00 -21.81 3.50
N MET A 82 -10.85 -23.12 3.39
CA MET A 82 -10.38 -24.01 4.47
C MET A 82 -8.86 -24.10 4.58
N VAL A 83 -8.13 -23.20 3.91
CA VAL A 83 -6.66 -23.20 3.87
C VAL A 83 -6.09 -21.84 4.29
N SER A 84 -4.85 -21.85 4.81
CA SER A 84 -4.18 -20.61 5.20
C SER A 84 -3.81 -19.73 4.00
N GLU A 85 -3.68 -18.43 4.22
CA GLU A 85 -3.19 -17.48 3.22
C GLU A 85 -1.87 -17.93 2.59
N SER A 86 -0.94 -18.44 3.40
CA SER A 86 0.35 -18.94 2.93
C SER A 86 0.20 -20.10 1.94
N THR A 87 -0.79 -20.97 2.16
CA THR A 87 -1.10 -22.06 1.24
C THR A 87 -1.64 -21.51 -0.08
N MET A 88 -2.54 -20.53 -0.04
CA MET A 88 -3.05 -19.89 -1.24
C MET A 88 -1.97 -19.19 -2.07
N TYR A 89 -1.04 -18.48 -1.43
CA TYR A 89 0.13 -17.91 -2.13
C TYR A 89 0.93 -19.00 -2.84
N ARG A 90 1.14 -20.16 -2.21
CA ARG A 90 1.85 -21.31 -2.82
C ARG A 90 1.10 -21.91 -3.99
N LEU A 91 -0.22 -22.08 -3.89
CA LEU A 91 -1.05 -22.61 -4.99
C LEU A 91 -1.00 -21.69 -6.21
N ILE A 92 -1.03 -20.37 -6.02
CA ILE A 92 -0.87 -19.38 -7.08
C ILE A 92 0.55 -19.42 -7.67
N ASP A 93 1.58 -19.56 -6.84
CA ASP A 93 2.98 -19.69 -7.27
C ASP A 93 3.21 -20.95 -8.12
N TYR A 94 2.54 -22.05 -7.79
CA TYR A 94 2.57 -23.30 -8.57
C TYR A 94 1.71 -23.25 -9.84
N GLY A 95 0.96 -22.15 -10.04
CA GLY A 95 0.12 -21.96 -11.23
C GLY A 95 -1.14 -22.81 -11.26
N LEU A 96 -1.61 -23.29 -10.11
CA LEU A 96 -2.79 -24.14 -9.97
C LEU A 96 -4.10 -23.33 -9.99
N PHE A 97 -4.02 -22.00 -9.88
CA PHE A 97 -5.15 -21.09 -9.99
C PHE A 97 -5.13 -20.36 -11.33
N ASP A 98 -6.31 -19.92 -11.79
CA ASP A 98 -6.44 -19.04 -12.95
C ASP A 98 -5.86 -17.64 -12.68
N ALA A 99 -5.95 -17.18 -11.42
CA ALA A 99 -5.27 -15.99 -10.95
C ALA A 99 -3.76 -16.25 -10.88
N LYS A 100 -2.98 -15.27 -11.32
CA LYS A 100 -1.52 -15.35 -11.36
C LYS A 100 -0.88 -14.34 -10.42
N ASN A 101 0.42 -14.44 -10.22
CA ASN A 101 1.19 -13.53 -9.37
C ASN A 101 1.02 -12.04 -9.73
N ILE A 102 0.67 -11.72 -10.98
CA ILE A 102 0.38 -10.35 -11.43
C ILE A 102 -0.95 -9.82 -10.90
N ASP A 103 -1.88 -10.71 -10.53
CA ASP A 103 -3.17 -10.34 -9.98
C ASP A 103 -3.08 -10.03 -8.48
N LEU A 104 -2.02 -10.52 -7.82
CA LEU A 104 -1.79 -10.30 -6.41
C LEU A 104 -1.34 -8.86 -6.13
N PRO A 105 -1.95 -8.18 -5.14
CA PRO A 105 -1.49 -6.88 -4.69
C PRO A 105 -0.01 -6.91 -4.27
N ARG A 106 0.80 -5.95 -4.72
CA ARG A 106 2.19 -5.72 -4.30
C ARG A 106 3.21 -6.84 -4.64
N LYS A 107 2.80 -7.96 -5.22
CA LYS A 107 3.76 -9.04 -5.54
C LYS A 107 4.66 -8.69 -6.71
N VAL A 108 4.14 -7.98 -7.71
CA VAL A 108 4.93 -7.51 -8.85
C VAL A 108 5.41 -6.10 -8.60
N ARG A 109 6.73 -5.92 -8.52
CA ARG A 109 7.35 -4.60 -8.37
C ARG A 109 8.08 -4.23 -9.65
N TYR A 110 7.70 -3.10 -10.23
CA TYR A 110 8.38 -2.57 -11.41
C TYR A 110 9.59 -1.73 -11.01
N ALA A 111 10.68 -1.80 -11.80
CA ALA A 111 11.83 -0.94 -11.63
C ALA A 111 11.42 0.54 -11.79
N ARG A 112 11.87 1.39 -10.86
CA ARG A 112 11.60 2.83 -10.94
C ARG A 112 12.32 3.43 -12.16
N ARG A 113 11.59 4.11 -13.05
CA ARG A 113 12.18 4.87 -14.13
C ARG A 113 12.97 6.05 -13.56
N LYS A 114 14.15 6.35 -14.14
CA LYS A 114 14.94 7.55 -13.79
C LYS A 114 14.08 8.80 -14.03
N LYS A 115 13.94 9.65 -13.01
CA LYS A 115 13.17 10.90 -13.10
C LYS A 115 13.86 11.87 -14.05
N LYS A 116 13.14 12.42 -15.03
CA LYS A 116 13.58 13.61 -15.78
C LYS A 116 13.56 14.82 -14.84
N LYS A 117 14.51 15.76 -15.01
CA LYS A 117 14.54 17.01 -14.24
C LYS A 117 13.22 17.76 -14.45
N VAL A 118 12.53 18.06 -13.35
CA VAL A 118 11.29 18.84 -13.33
C VAL A 118 11.68 20.32 -13.13
N TYR A 119 10.98 21.23 -13.81
CA TYR A 119 11.14 22.68 -13.62
C TYR A 119 10.92 23.04 -12.14
N LYS A 120 11.74 23.96 -11.62
CA LYS A 120 11.60 24.45 -10.25
C LYS A 120 10.37 25.38 -10.19
N VAL A 121 9.39 24.98 -9.41
CA VAL A 121 8.25 25.85 -9.06
C VAL A 121 8.75 26.90 -8.06
N ASP A 122 8.23 28.13 -8.17
CA ASP A 122 8.48 29.19 -7.17
C ASP A 122 8.00 28.70 -5.79
N LYS A 123 8.90 28.82 -4.80
CA LYS A 123 8.64 28.34 -3.44
C LYS A 123 8.20 29.47 -2.51
N SER A 124 8.08 30.68 -2.98
CA SER A 124 7.71 31.85 -2.14
C SER A 124 6.33 31.69 -1.49
N CYS A 125 5.41 31.00 -2.17
CA CYS A 125 4.07 30.70 -1.63
C CYS A 125 4.10 29.79 -0.40
N ARG A 126 5.22 29.13 -0.12
CA ARG A 126 5.40 28.15 0.98
C ARG A 126 6.07 28.73 2.22
N LEU A 127 6.43 30.01 2.21
CA LEU A 127 6.98 30.69 3.38
C LEU A 127 5.96 30.69 4.53
N GLY A 128 6.39 30.22 5.71
CA GLY A 128 5.51 30.05 6.87
C GLY A 128 4.50 28.89 6.76
N ARG A 129 4.70 27.97 5.77
CA ARG A 129 3.85 26.80 5.51
C ARG A 129 4.66 25.52 5.32
N THR A 130 5.87 25.48 5.87
CA THR A 130 6.73 24.30 5.79
C THR A 130 6.21 23.18 6.71
N TYR A 131 6.77 21.97 6.56
CA TYR A 131 6.44 20.87 7.47
C TYR A 131 6.84 21.15 8.92
N ALA A 132 7.92 21.91 9.11
CA ALA A 132 8.31 22.37 10.45
C ALA A 132 7.25 23.33 11.06
N ASP A 133 6.73 24.26 10.25
CA ASP A 133 5.63 25.16 10.67
C ASP A 133 4.36 24.36 11.00
N TYR A 134 4.06 23.32 10.21
CA TYR A 134 2.97 22.38 10.47
C TYR A 134 3.13 21.69 11.83
N GLN A 135 4.32 21.16 12.12
CA GLN A 135 4.59 20.48 13.38
C GLN A 135 4.43 21.40 14.59
N LEU A 136 4.86 22.65 14.49
CA LEU A 136 4.67 23.65 15.53
C LEU A 136 3.18 23.94 15.71
N TYR A 137 2.46 24.17 14.63
CA TYR A 137 1.04 24.49 14.66
C TYR A 137 0.19 23.35 15.27
N ILE A 138 0.48 22.11 14.93
CA ILE A 138 -0.26 20.95 15.49
C ILE A 138 0.09 20.72 16.96
N ARG A 139 1.31 21.06 17.42
CA ARG A 139 1.66 21.01 18.85
C ARG A 139 0.86 22.01 19.68
N GLU A 140 0.60 23.18 19.12
CA GLU A 140 -0.24 24.21 19.74
C GLU A 140 -1.73 23.86 19.70
N HIS A 141 -2.14 23.04 18.72
CA HIS A 141 -3.53 22.71 18.45
C HIS A 141 -3.69 21.19 18.23
N PRO A 142 -3.48 20.34 19.25
CA PRO A 142 -3.39 18.88 19.10
C PRO A 142 -4.71 18.21 18.69
N ASP A 143 -5.84 18.84 18.96
CA ASP A 143 -7.17 18.28 18.68
C ASP A 143 -7.68 18.56 17.26
N LEU A 144 -7.02 19.45 16.52
CA LEU A 144 -7.45 19.79 15.17
C LEU A 144 -7.30 18.59 14.23
N PRO A 145 -8.35 18.26 13.47
CA PRO A 145 -8.24 17.24 12.44
C PRO A 145 -7.34 17.71 11.29
N VAL A 146 -6.51 16.80 10.82
CA VAL A 146 -5.63 17.04 9.66
C VAL A 146 -6.19 16.34 8.47
N THR A 147 -6.27 17.04 7.35
CA THR A 147 -6.67 16.50 6.06
C THR A 147 -5.47 16.52 5.12
N GLN A 148 -5.10 15.35 4.59
CA GLN A 148 -4.04 15.23 3.60
C GLN A 148 -4.61 15.35 2.20
N ILE A 149 -3.97 16.16 1.36
CA ILE A 149 -4.36 16.36 -0.04
C ILE A 149 -3.23 15.92 -0.96
N ASP A 150 -3.61 15.30 -2.08
CA ASP A 150 -2.65 14.82 -3.08
C ASP A 150 -3.30 14.69 -4.45
N SER A 151 -2.51 14.58 -5.51
CA SER A 151 -2.97 14.38 -6.88
C SER A 151 -2.50 13.06 -7.44
N VAL A 152 -3.40 12.28 -8.03
CA VAL A 152 -3.09 11.03 -8.69
C VAL A 152 -3.23 11.20 -10.19
N GLU A 153 -2.12 11.38 -10.89
CA GLU A 153 -2.08 11.43 -12.36
C GLU A 153 -2.14 10.01 -12.93
N GLY A 154 -3.02 9.80 -13.90
CA GLY A 154 -2.98 8.64 -14.79
C GLY A 154 -1.96 8.89 -15.91
N ARG A 155 -2.41 9.33 -17.07
CA ARG A 155 -1.60 9.80 -18.18
C ARG A 155 -1.26 11.28 -17.98
N LYS A 156 -0.03 11.66 -18.29
CA LYS A 156 0.40 13.06 -18.20
C LYS A 156 -0.37 13.94 -19.20
N GLY A 157 -0.99 15.00 -18.70
CA GLY A 157 -1.78 15.95 -19.50
C GLY A 157 -3.24 15.55 -19.75
N GLY A 158 -3.71 14.42 -19.19
CA GLY A 158 -5.13 14.05 -19.14
C GLY A 158 -5.76 14.41 -17.81
N LYS A 159 -6.98 13.91 -17.58
CA LYS A 159 -7.69 14.06 -16.31
C LYS A 159 -6.88 13.51 -15.13
N VAL A 160 -7.09 14.09 -13.96
CA VAL A 160 -6.34 13.79 -12.72
C VAL A 160 -7.30 13.72 -11.54
N LEU A 161 -7.01 12.82 -10.59
CA LEU A 161 -7.77 12.77 -9.34
C LEU A 161 -7.11 13.67 -8.29
N LEU A 162 -7.93 14.48 -7.61
CA LEU A 162 -7.60 15.09 -6.34
C LEU A 162 -8.09 14.16 -5.23
N THR A 163 -7.19 13.73 -4.36
CA THR A 163 -7.55 12.95 -3.19
C THR A 163 -7.52 13.82 -1.94
N ILE A 164 -8.56 13.70 -1.13
CA ILE A 164 -8.75 14.43 0.13
C ILE A 164 -8.91 13.38 1.22
N HIS A 165 -7.87 13.15 2.01
CA HIS A 165 -7.82 12.11 3.02
C HIS A 165 -7.97 12.71 4.43
N PHE A 166 -9.05 12.37 5.10
CA PHE A 166 -9.34 12.71 6.48
C PHE A 166 -8.63 11.73 7.40
N VAL A 167 -7.47 12.13 7.92
CA VAL A 167 -6.57 11.23 8.68
C VAL A 167 -7.25 10.61 9.89
N LYS A 168 -7.98 11.43 10.69
CA LYS A 168 -8.66 10.99 11.91
C LYS A 168 -9.85 10.05 11.63
N ALA A 169 -10.54 10.24 10.51
CA ALA A 169 -11.69 9.43 10.10
C ALA A 169 -11.28 8.22 9.25
N GLU A 170 -10.02 8.13 8.86
CA GLU A 170 -9.50 7.12 7.92
C GLU A 170 -10.32 7.01 6.63
N PHE A 171 -10.88 8.12 6.19
CA PHE A 171 -11.76 8.24 5.06
C PHE A 171 -11.15 9.11 3.97
N MET A 172 -11.32 8.75 2.71
CA MET A 172 -10.80 9.50 1.57
C MET A 172 -11.90 9.80 0.56
N LEU A 173 -11.94 11.04 0.11
CA LEU A 173 -12.69 11.48 -1.07
C LEU A 173 -11.75 11.58 -2.26
N ALA A 174 -12.28 11.37 -3.46
CA ALA A 174 -11.56 11.55 -4.71
C ALA A 174 -12.42 12.36 -5.69
N TYR A 175 -11.85 13.42 -6.25
CA TYR A 175 -12.49 14.29 -7.22
C TYR A 175 -11.75 14.24 -8.55
N LEU A 176 -12.48 13.99 -9.62
CA LEU A 176 -11.95 13.99 -10.97
C LEU A 176 -11.85 15.42 -11.47
N ARG A 177 -10.66 15.81 -11.96
CA ARG A 177 -10.37 17.14 -12.51
C ARG A 177 -9.89 16.99 -13.95
N ASP A 178 -10.26 17.92 -14.82
CA ASP A 178 -9.84 17.88 -16.22
C ASP A 178 -8.36 18.25 -16.42
N HIS A 179 -7.82 19.10 -15.53
CA HIS A 179 -6.43 19.58 -15.62
C HIS A 179 -5.74 19.49 -14.27
N ASN A 180 -4.41 19.30 -14.31
CA ASN A 180 -3.57 19.31 -13.10
C ASN A 180 -2.98 20.71 -12.85
N ASP A 181 -3.85 21.65 -12.52
CA ASP A 181 -3.51 23.03 -12.20
C ASP A 181 -4.09 23.47 -10.84
N SER A 182 -3.65 24.64 -10.38
CA SER A 182 -4.09 25.15 -9.09
C SER A 182 -5.54 25.62 -9.09
N GLN A 183 -6.05 26.09 -10.23
CA GLN A 183 -7.43 26.57 -10.31
C GLN A 183 -8.42 25.42 -10.12
N SER A 184 -8.20 24.29 -10.78
CA SER A 184 -9.07 23.12 -10.63
C SER A 184 -9.10 22.56 -9.20
N VAL A 185 -8.00 22.68 -8.43
CA VAL A 185 -8.01 22.35 -7.01
C VAL A 185 -8.87 23.34 -6.22
N ILE A 186 -8.69 24.64 -6.47
CA ILE A 186 -9.48 25.68 -5.81
C ILE A 186 -10.98 25.49 -6.08
N ASP A 187 -11.36 25.18 -7.31
CA ASP A 187 -12.76 24.96 -7.71
C ASP A 187 -13.40 23.80 -6.92
N VAL A 188 -12.67 22.69 -6.71
CA VAL A 188 -13.15 21.57 -5.87
C VAL A 188 -13.34 22.04 -4.41
N PHE A 189 -12.40 22.80 -3.85
CA PHE A 189 -12.53 23.31 -2.48
C PHE A 189 -13.63 24.36 -2.33
N GLU A 190 -13.89 25.18 -3.36
CA GLU A 190 -15.03 26.09 -3.40
C GLU A 190 -16.36 25.33 -3.42
N GLN A 191 -16.45 24.30 -4.25
CA GLN A 191 -17.63 23.43 -4.29
C GLN A 191 -17.89 22.77 -2.93
N LEU A 192 -16.85 22.17 -2.32
CA LEU A 192 -16.93 21.55 -0.99
C LEU A 192 -17.33 22.56 0.10
N TYR A 193 -16.80 23.78 0.04
CA TYR A 193 -17.14 24.83 0.99
C TYR A 193 -18.60 25.22 0.92
N PHE A 194 -19.14 25.27 -0.30
CA PHE A 194 -20.57 25.56 -0.54
C PHE A 194 -21.47 24.41 -0.07
N GLU A 195 -21.13 23.17 -0.45
CA GLU A 195 -21.93 21.97 -0.15
C GLU A 195 -21.97 21.64 1.35
N LEU A 196 -20.83 21.73 2.03
CA LEU A 196 -20.72 21.41 3.45
C LEU A 196 -21.18 22.53 4.37
N ARG A 197 -21.30 23.76 3.86
CA ARG A 197 -21.45 25.02 4.60
C ARG A 197 -20.17 25.39 5.38
N PRO A 198 -19.89 26.68 5.60
CA PRO A 198 -18.65 27.16 6.21
C PRO A 198 -18.26 26.47 7.52
N ASP A 199 -19.22 26.39 8.46
CA ASP A 199 -18.95 25.84 9.80
C ASP A 199 -18.50 24.39 9.76
N ARG A 200 -19.16 23.56 8.93
CA ARG A 200 -18.82 22.15 8.78
C ARG A 200 -17.50 21.98 8.03
N PHE A 201 -17.28 22.77 6.99
CA PHE A 201 -16.02 22.75 6.26
C PHE A 201 -14.83 23.05 7.18
N MET A 202 -14.92 24.14 7.95
CA MET A 202 -13.88 24.53 8.91
C MET A 202 -13.67 23.50 10.02
N SER A 203 -14.74 22.82 10.45
CA SER A 203 -14.64 21.75 11.45
C SER A 203 -13.96 20.49 10.90
N LEU A 204 -14.21 20.13 9.65
CA LEU A 204 -13.69 18.92 9.02
C LEU A 204 -12.27 19.09 8.46
N MET A 205 -11.98 20.28 7.92
CA MET A 205 -10.75 20.58 7.18
C MET A 205 -10.06 21.85 7.70
N PRO A 206 -9.82 22.01 9.00
CA PRO A 206 -9.15 23.21 9.53
C PRO A 206 -7.68 23.28 9.12
N VAL A 207 -7.06 22.11 8.81
CA VAL A 207 -5.66 21.99 8.41
C VAL A 207 -5.55 21.09 7.19
N LEU A 208 -4.95 21.61 6.13
CA LEU A 208 -4.60 20.88 4.92
C LEU A 208 -3.09 20.63 4.85
N LEU A 209 -2.69 19.40 4.61
CA LEU A 209 -1.30 19.02 4.40
C LEU A 209 -1.13 18.47 2.98
N GLY A 210 -0.53 19.27 2.11
CA GLY A 210 -0.27 18.92 0.70
C GLY A 210 1.17 18.50 0.44
N ASP A 211 1.42 18.00 -0.77
CA ASP A 211 2.77 17.86 -1.27
C ASP A 211 3.26 19.17 -1.93
N ASN A 212 4.46 19.11 -2.51
CA ASN A 212 5.06 20.24 -3.20
C ASN A 212 4.64 20.34 -4.69
N GLY A 213 3.48 19.83 -5.08
CA GLY A 213 2.95 19.91 -6.44
C GLY A 213 2.68 21.36 -6.90
N SER A 214 2.72 21.58 -8.23
CA SER A 214 2.38 22.88 -8.81
C SER A 214 0.90 23.22 -8.66
N GLU A 215 0.05 22.23 -8.58
CA GLU A 215 -1.39 22.34 -8.36
C GLU A 215 -1.74 22.92 -6.98
N PHE A 216 -0.85 22.83 -6.01
CA PHE A 216 -1.02 23.42 -4.68
C PHE A 216 -0.23 24.74 -4.51
N SER A 217 0.15 25.40 -5.61
CA SER A 217 0.98 26.62 -5.56
C SER A 217 0.23 27.88 -5.13
N ASN A 218 -1.08 27.84 -4.98
CA ASN A 218 -1.89 28.98 -4.53
C ASN A 218 -2.57 28.71 -3.17
N PRO A 219 -1.80 28.63 -2.08
CA PRO A 219 -2.36 28.36 -0.74
C PRO A 219 -3.33 29.45 -0.27
N LYS A 220 -3.11 30.71 -0.64
CA LYS A 220 -3.98 31.81 -0.22
C LYS A 220 -5.41 31.62 -0.68
N ALA A 221 -5.62 31.18 -1.92
CA ALA A 221 -6.96 30.91 -2.44
C ALA A 221 -7.60 29.65 -1.84
N LEU A 222 -6.79 28.71 -1.33
CA LEU A 222 -7.31 27.57 -0.55
C LEU A 222 -7.67 27.98 0.87
N GLU A 223 -6.88 28.87 1.50
CA GLU A 223 -7.06 29.31 2.88
C GLU A 223 -8.22 30.29 3.06
N SER A 224 -8.63 31.01 2.02
CA SER A 224 -9.68 32.01 2.10
C SER A 224 -10.81 31.71 1.13
N ASP A 225 -12.03 32.08 1.52
CA ASP A 225 -13.19 32.08 0.63
C ASP A 225 -13.17 33.28 -0.32
N ARG A 226 -14.16 33.41 -1.22
CA ARG A 226 -14.29 34.50 -2.18
C ARG A 226 -14.51 35.88 -1.52
N GLN A 227 -14.91 35.90 -0.27
CA GLN A 227 -15.12 37.12 0.52
C GLN A 227 -13.88 37.50 1.33
N GLY A 228 -12.82 36.65 1.31
CA GLY A 228 -11.59 36.86 2.05
C GLY A 228 -11.61 36.31 3.49
N ASN A 229 -12.69 35.62 3.89
CA ASN A 229 -12.75 34.97 5.21
C ASN A 229 -11.85 33.73 5.24
N HIS A 230 -11.16 33.55 6.34
CA HIS A 230 -10.27 32.40 6.53
C HIS A 230 -11.10 31.11 6.75
N ARG A 231 -10.80 30.05 5.99
CA ARG A 231 -11.54 28.78 6.05
C ARG A 231 -10.69 27.56 6.41
N THR A 232 -9.40 27.60 6.13
CA THR A 232 -8.47 26.48 6.41
C THR A 232 -7.04 26.98 6.44
N LYS A 233 -6.10 26.20 6.96
CA LYS A 233 -4.67 26.52 6.94
C LYS A 233 -3.90 25.44 6.15
N VAL A 234 -3.08 25.88 5.20
CA VAL A 234 -2.37 24.99 4.28
C VAL A 234 -0.91 24.85 4.70
N PHE A 235 -0.41 23.63 4.75
CA PHE A 235 1.00 23.29 4.95
C PHE A 235 1.49 22.32 3.90
N TYR A 236 2.80 22.26 3.75
CA TYR A 236 3.45 21.41 2.75
C TYR A 236 4.45 20.46 3.39
N CYS A 237 4.45 19.21 2.89
CA CYS A 237 5.47 18.23 3.22
C CYS A 237 6.82 18.60 2.62
N ASP A 238 7.89 18.08 3.21
CA ASP A 238 9.22 18.23 2.67
C ASP A 238 9.38 17.43 1.35
N THR A 239 10.28 17.89 0.51
CA THR A 239 10.54 17.23 -0.78
C THR A 239 11.14 15.84 -0.55
N SER A 240 10.55 14.81 -1.15
CA SER A 240 11.00 13.42 -1.03
C SER A 240 10.90 12.82 0.39
N ALA A 241 9.96 13.28 1.19
CA ALA A 241 9.67 12.78 2.54
C ALA A 241 8.32 12.02 2.59
N PRO A 242 8.21 10.83 2.00
CA PRO A 242 6.96 10.07 1.90
C PRO A 242 6.36 9.72 3.27
N HIS A 243 7.19 9.52 4.28
CA HIS A 243 6.75 9.20 5.64
C HIS A 243 5.86 10.28 6.28
N GLN A 244 5.92 11.53 5.79
CA GLN A 244 5.11 12.63 6.31
C GLN A 244 3.63 12.53 5.89
N LYS A 245 3.30 11.74 4.86
CA LYS A 245 1.94 11.45 4.35
C LYS A 245 1.66 9.94 4.23
N GLY A 246 2.17 9.13 5.15
CA GLY A 246 2.11 7.67 5.04
C GLY A 246 0.69 7.08 4.89
N SER A 247 -0.34 7.73 5.42
CA SER A 247 -1.73 7.30 5.28
C SER A 247 -2.24 7.53 3.86
N ALA A 248 -1.98 8.70 3.28
CA ALA A 248 -2.38 9.03 1.90
C ALA A 248 -1.65 8.14 0.87
N GLU A 249 -0.36 7.84 1.11
CA GLU A 249 0.41 6.96 0.21
C GLU A 249 -0.15 5.54 0.13
N ARG A 250 -0.59 4.98 1.27
CA ARG A 250 -1.27 3.66 1.29
C ARG A 250 -2.55 3.68 0.47
N ASN A 251 -3.36 4.71 0.61
CA ASN A 251 -4.59 4.86 -0.17
C ASN A 251 -4.30 5.03 -1.67
N HIS A 252 -3.22 5.71 -2.04
CA HIS A 252 -2.79 5.81 -3.42
C HIS A 252 -2.36 4.46 -4.03
N GLU A 253 -1.80 3.54 -3.24
CA GLU A 253 -1.53 2.19 -3.71
C GLU A 253 -2.83 1.48 -4.12
N PHE A 254 -3.93 1.65 -3.36
CA PHE A 254 -5.24 1.10 -3.73
C PHE A 254 -5.77 1.74 -5.02
N ILE A 255 -5.71 3.07 -5.14
CA ILE A 255 -6.11 3.73 -6.40
C ILE A 255 -5.30 3.17 -7.58
N ARG A 256 -4.00 2.93 -7.39
CA ARG A 256 -3.10 2.40 -8.43
C ARG A 256 -3.37 0.95 -8.81
N MET A 257 -4.11 0.18 -8.02
CA MET A 257 -4.59 -1.15 -8.40
C MET A 257 -5.68 -1.07 -9.48
N PHE A 258 -6.53 -0.03 -9.43
CA PHE A 258 -7.61 0.18 -10.40
C PHE A 258 -7.16 1.07 -11.56
N ILE A 259 -6.37 2.09 -11.28
CA ILE A 259 -5.86 3.07 -12.24
C ILE A 259 -4.33 3.01 -12.22
N PRO A 260 -3.71 2.06 -12.94
CA PRO A 260 -2.27 1.97 -13.04
C PRO A 260 -1.65 3.25 -13.61
N LYS A 261 -0.41 3.52 -13.25
CA LYS A 261 0.29 4.70 -13.74
C LYS A 261 0.45 4.66 -15.26
N GLY A 262 0.00 5.73 -15.92
CA GLY A 262 0.00 5.84 -17.39
C GLY A 262 -1.34 5.50 -18.04
N THR A 263 -2.34 5.02 -17.27
CA THR A 263 -3.70 4.81 -17.75
C THR A 263 -4.38 6.16 -17.94
N PRO A 264 -4.98 6.46 -19.10
CA PRO A 264 -5.80 7.65 -19.28
C PRO A 264 -7.05 7.57 -18.39
N MET A 265 -7.45 8.70 -17.84
CA MET A 265 -8.69 8.85 -17.07
C MET A 265 -9.74 9.70 -17.82
N ASP A 266 -9.49 9.97 -19.09
CA ASP A 266 -10.30 10.89 -19.88
C ASP A 266 -11.75 10.39 -20.05
N ASP A 267 -11.94 9.06 -20.08
CA ASP A 267 -13.24 8.40 -20.20
C ASP A 267 -13.99 8.24 -18.86
N PHE A 268 -13.33 8.55 -17.72
CA PHE A 268 -13.98 8.45 -16.42
C PHE A 268 -14.86 9.66 -16.13
N SER A 269 -16.00 9.39 -15.50
CA SER A 269 -16.88 10.37 -14.88
C SER A 269 -16.61 10.47 -13.37
N GLN A 270 -17.13 11.50 -12.71
CA GLN A 270 -17.10 11.61 -11.27
C GLN A 270 -17.86 10.46 -10.59
N ASP A 271 -18.93 9.98 -11.20
CA ASP A 271 -19.73 8.86 -10.68
C ASP A 271 -18.93 7.56 -10.64
N ASP A 272 -18.10 7.28 -11.66
CA ASP A 272 -17.22 6.12 -11.68
C ASP A 272 -16.21 6.14 -10.52
N VAL A 273 -15.72 7.33 -10.16
CA VAL A 273 -14.82 7.54 -9.03
C VAL A 273 -15.57 7.41 -7.70
N THR A 274 -16.81 7.89 -7.63
CA THR A 274 -17.63 7.89 -6.41
C THR A 274 -18.21 6.50 -6.10
N LEU A 275 -18.52 5.69 -7.09
CA LEU A 275 -18.99 4.31 -6.94
C LEU A 275 -17.93 3.34 -6.40
N SER A 276 -16.68 3.78 -6.31
CA SER A 276 -15.58 3.01 -5.70
C SER A 276 -15.34 3.24 -4.18
N PRO A 277 -16.22 3.89 -3.39
CA PRO A 277 -15.94 4.20 -1.97
C PRO A 277 -15.85 2.95 -1.09
N SER A 278 -16.45 1.82 -1.47
CA SER A 278 -16.32 0.54 -0.77
C SER A 278 -14.89 -0.03 -0.84
N VAL A 279 -14.10 0.43 -1.80
CA VAL A 279 -12.70 0.04 -1.98
C VAL A 279 -11.75 0.85 -1.07
N PHE A 280 -12.18 2.03 -0.64
CA PHE A 280 -11.37 2.96 0.18
C PHE A 280 -11.67 2.89 1.68
N LYS A 281 -12.69 2.13 2.10
CA LYS A 281 -12.85 1.81 3.52
C LYS A 281 -11.77 0.83 3.95
N LYS A 282 -11.05 1.17 4.99
CA LYS A 282 -10.03 0.31 5.59
C LYS A 282 -10.64 -1.04 5.97
N GLU A 283 -10.01 -2.12 5.48
CA GLU A 283 -10.16 -3.46 6.04
C GLU A 283 -9.68 -3.40 7.49
N GLY A 284 -10.56 -3.28 8.45
CA GLY A 284 -10.08 -3.26 9.83
C GLY A 284 -11.02 -2.82 10.93
N GLU A 285 -12.34 -2.89 10.74
CA GLU A 285 -13.25 -2.85 11.89
C GLU A 285 -14.27 -3.99 11.78
N GLN A 286 -13.85 -5.16 12.20
CA GLN A 286 -14.74 -6.10 12.88
C GLN A 286 -14.09 -6.47 14.20
N LYS A 287 -14.63 -5.87 15.26
CA LYS A 287 -14.61 -6.50 16.59
C LYS A 287 -15.61 -7.61 16.62
#